data_a4b0bd1c975ba642a1a738d4a8557a7b
#
_entry.id   a4b0bd1c975ba642a1a738d4a8557a7b
#
_cell.length_a   1.000
_cell.length_b   1.000
_cell.length_c   1.000
_cell.angle_alpha   90.00
_cell.angle_beta   90.00
_cell.angle_gamma   90.00
#
_symmetry.space_group_name_H-M   'P 1'
#
loop_
_entity.id
_entity.type
_entity.pdbx_description
1 polymer ?
#
loop_
_entity_poly.entity_id
_entity_poly.type
_entity_poly.pdbx_seq_one_letter_code
_entity_poly.pdbx_strand_id
1 'polypeptide(L)'
;MLAFDELIDVDDQLVPPPDTLSTALYTNNKLDYMLRNVDENLPLQSELDSSPSPEPQSQTITNNSHSTTTTNWKLLRVIAGAHTGWVRSLTVDPVTNQWFVTGGTDATIKVWDLANSSCKAIITGHIMAVRALVVSKKFPYLFSGSEDKEVKCFDLERSNSVSGCEIRNYHGHLGGIYTMALHPQLDLLFTGGRDQTVRVWDIRSRAEVMTLTGHKSDISSLIASEVDPQLISSSMDGTIRLWDIRKQTTELTLTHHSKSIRSMVEHPAESTFCSGDSSGNIKQWLFPQGELLNEFNSTDKNIINTMAVNHTNNNLFAGYDNGQFEIFDYVSGELLQSSKTIPSPGSTESSIFCSSFDLSGLRLVTGESDHSVKIWGEETQ
;
A
#
# COMPACT_ATOMS: atom_id res chain seq x y z
N MET A 1 -55.51 -13.31 49.71
CA MET A 1 -55.43 -12.10 50.55
C MET A 1 -54.45 -11.15 49.81
N LEU A 2 -55.02 -10.06 49.22
CA LEU A 2 -54.44 -8.80 48.70
C LEU A 2 -53.42 -8.94 47.57
N ALA A 3 -53.73 -8.78 46.30
CA ALA A 3 -54.01 -7.61 45.44
C ALA A 3 -53.07 -6.41 45.63
N PHE A 4 -52.28 -6.12 44.59
CA PHE A 4 -52.06 -4.76 44.12
C PHE A 4 -51.67 -4.78 42.66
N ASP A 5 -52.63 -4.38 41.84
CA ASP A 5 -52.41 -3.86 40.48
C ASP A 5 -51.73 -2.50 40.60
N GLU A 6 -50.75 -2.21 39.77
CA GLU A 6 -50.54 -0.87 39.24
C GLU A 6 -49.92 -0.98 37.86
N LEU A 7 -50.76 -0.67 36.88
CA LEU A 7 -50.47 -0.33 35.51
C LEU A 7 -49.56 0.90 35.45
N ILE A 8 -48.45 0.79 34.75
CA ILE A 8 -47.80 1.95 34.14
C ILE A 8 -47.70 1.65 32.65
N ASP A 9 -48.63 2.24 31.90
CA ASP A 9 -48.54 2.44 30.47
C ASP A 9 -47.35 3.40 30.21
N VAL A 10 -46.30 2.92 29.63
CA VAL A 10 -45.28 3.76 28.97
C VAL A 10 -45.40 3.52 27.47
N ASP A 11 -45.99 4.51 26.81
CA ASP A 11 -45.98 4.63 25.35
C ASP A 11 -44.52 4.61 24.86
N ASP A 12 -44.04 3.45 24.49
CA ASP A 12 -42.84 3.29 23.65
C ASP A 12 -43.20 3.76 22.23
N GLN A 13 -43.03 5.04 21.98
CA GLN A 13 -42.95 5.57 20.63
C GLN A 13 -41.68 5.00 20.00
N LEU A 14 -41.83 3.91 19.26
CA LEU A 14 -40.87 3.38 18.35
C LEU A 14 -40.48 4.49 17.34
N VAL A 15 -39.35 5.10 17.56
CA VAL A 15 -38.71 5.97 16.57
C VAL A 15 -38.30 5.05 15.40
N PRO A 16 -38.83 5.28 14.19
CA PRO A 16 -38.40 4.48 13.03
C PRO A 16 -36.90 4.66 12.82
N PRO A 17 -36.17 3.61 12.37
CA PRO A 17 -34.75 3.72 12.06
C PRO A 17 -34.57 4.79 10.97
N PRO A 18 -33.53 5.60 11.04
CA PRO A 18 -33.27 6.63 10.03
C PRO A 18 -33.17 5.96 8.66
N ASP A 19 -33.93 6.48 7.70
CA ASP A 19 -33.99 5.99 6.34
C ASP A 19 -32.58 5.83 5.77
N THR A 20 -32.26 4.65 5.25
CA THR A 20 -30.97 4.33 4.64
C THR A 20 -30.61 5.27 3.49
N LEU A 21 -31.61 5.86 2.83
CA LEU A 21 -31.46 6.90 1.80
C LEU A 21 -30.91 8.21 2.34
N SER A 22 -31.28 8.65 3.54
CA SER A 22 -30.77 9.91 4.12
C SER A 22 -29.30 9.79 4.53
N THR A 23 -28.87 8.62 4.99
CA THR A 23 -27.48 8.35 5.36
C THR A 23 -26.58 8.30 4.12
N ALA A 24 -27.05 7.69 3.03
CA ALA A 24 -26.31 7.64 1.77
C ALA A 24 -26.13 9.04 1.15
N LEU A 25 -27.18 9.87 1.19
CA LEU A 25 -27.11 11.25 0.71
C LEU A 25 -26.17 12.11 1.57
N TYR A 26 -26.14 11.90 2.86
CA TYR A 26 -25.24 12.62 3.76
C TYR A 26 -23.76 12.25 3.51
N THR A 27 -23.45 10.97 3.31
CA THR A 27 -22.09 10.52 3.02
C THR A 27 -21.60 11.02 1.65
N ASN A 28 -22.46 11.00 0.63
CA ASN A 28 -22.13 11.52 -0.69
C ASN A 28 -21.85 13.03 -0.66
N ASN A 29 -22.68 13.82 0.04
CA ASN A 29 -22.45 15.25 0.17
C ASN A 29 -21.14 15.57 0.90
N LYS A 30 -20.77 14.77 1.89
CA LYS A 30 -19.49 14.94 2.61
C LYS A 30 -18.30 14.59 1.75
N LEU A 31 -18.40 13.54 0.96
CA LEU A 31 -17.35 13.16 0.01
C LEU A 31 -17.16 14.22 -1.07
N ASP A 32 -18.23 14.72 -1.67
CA ASP A 32 -18.20 15.78 -2.66
C ASP A 32 -17.57 17.07 -2.11
N TYR A 33 -17.84 17.40 -0.84
CA TYR A 33 -17.21 18.52 -0.18
C TYR A 33 -15.69 18.33 -0.01
N MET A 34 -15.26 17.14 0.40
CA MET A 34 -13.84 16.82 0.53
C MET A 34 -13.12 16.87 -0.82
N LEU A 35 -13.73 16.33 -1.87
CA LEU A 35 -13.14 16.30 -3.21
C LEU A 35 -13.07 17.71 -3.84
N ARG A 36 -14.09 18.55 -3.65
CA ARG A 36 -14.07 19.95 -4.13
C ARG A 36 -12.94 20.77 -3.50
N ASN A 37 -12.67 20.57 -2.21
CA ASN A 37 -11.59 21.29 -1.53
C ASN A 37 -10.20 20.94 -2.08
N VAL A 38 -10.03 19.79 -2.74
CA VAL A 38 -8.78 19.44 -3.43
C VAL A 38 -8.64 20.22 -4.73
N ASP A 39 -9.72 20.33 -5.50
CA ASP A 39 -9.72 21.04 -6.77
C ASP A 39 -9.47 22.56 -6.59
N GLU A 40 -9.94 23.14 -5.47
CA GLU A 40 -9.74 24.57 -5.16
C GLU A 40 -8.30 24.92 -4.73
N ASN A 41 -7.51 23.93 -4.29
CA ASN A 41 -6.12 24.14 -3.85
C ASN A 41 -5.07 23.88 -4.95
N LEU A 42 -5.49 23.51 -6.15
CA LEU A 42 -4.60 23.44 -7.30
C LEU A 42 -4.35 24.85 -7.84
N PRO A 43 -3.10 25.28 -8.07
CA PRO A 43 -2.83 26.59 -8.63
C PRO A 43 -3.41 26.68 -10.04
N LEU A 44 -4.34 27.60 -10.24
CA LEU A 44 -4.84 27.99 -11.54
C LEU A 44 -3.67 28.41 -12.41
N GLN A 45 -3.35 27.62 -13.43
CA GLN A 45 -2.47 28.05 -14.50
C GLN A 45 -3.17 29.17 -15.26
N SER A 46 -2.66 30.37 -15.09
CA SER A 46 -3.10 31.56 -15.79
C SER A 46 -2.75 31.48 -17.27
N GLU A 47 -3.79 31.65 -18.05
CA GLU A 47 -3.92 32.22 -19.39
C GLU A 47 -2.72 32.27 -20.33
N LEU A 48 -2.98 31.64 -21.45
CA LEU A 48 -2.36 31.69 -22.77
C LEU A 48 -2.10 33.14 -23.25
N ASP A 49 -0.85 33.47 -23.48
CA ASP A 49 -0.48 34.46 -24.45
C ASP A 49 -0.02 33.81 -25.76
N SER A 50 -0.77 34.11 -26.80
CA SER A 50 -0.56 33.69 -28.19
C SER A 50 0.58 34.48 -28.82
N SER A 51 1.66 33.80 -29.19
CA SER A 51 2.60 34.32 -30.18
C SER A 51 3.12 33.17 -31.09
N PRO A 52 3.42 33.46 -32.38
CA PRO A 52 3.50 32.42 -33.41
C PRO A 52 4.81 31.66 -33.41
N SER A 53 4.66 30.37 -33.73
CA SER A 53 5.72 29.35 -33.87
C SER A 53 6.80 29.70 -34.88
N PRO A 54 8.09 29.45 -34.60
CA PRO A 54 9.11 29.20 -35.60
C PRO A 54 9.22 27.72 -35.90
N GLU A 55 9.51 27.43 -37.16
CA GLU A 55 9.66 26.10 -37.79
C GLU A 55 10.70 25.21 -37.09
N PRO A 56 10.56 23.85 -37.20
CA PRO A 56 11.42 22.90 -36.52
C PRO A 56 12.80 22.81 -37.20
N GLN A 57 13.79 23.30 -36.50
CA GLN A 57 15.18 22.98 -36.83
C GLN A 57 15.47 21.56 -36.31
N SER A 58 15.88 20.68 -37.21
CA SER A 58 16.37 19.34 -36.96
C SER A 58 17.59 19.38 -36.01
N GLN A 59 17.33 19.13 -34.72
CA GLN A 59 18.40 18.84 -33.78
C GLN A 59 18.72 17.35 -33.86
N THR A 60 19.93 17.06 -34.30
CA THR A 60 20.58 15.78 -34.20
C THR A 60 20.53 15.30 -32.75
N ILE A 61 19.80 14.21 -32.54
CA ILE A 61 19.78 13.47 -31.27
C ILE A 61 21.17 12.90 -31.08
N THR A 62 21.98 13.56 -30.27
CA THR A 62 23.19 12.93 -29.73
C THR A 62 22.68 11.82 -28.79
N ASN A 63 22.90 10.58 -29.24
CA ASN A 63 22.74 9.40 -28.41
C ASN A 63 23.69 9.55 -27.22
N ASN A 64 23.17 10.03 -26.09
CA ASN A 64 23.80 9.82 -24.82
C ASN A 64 23.74 8.31 -24.56
N SER A 65 24.83 7.64 -24.82
CA SER A 65 25.07 6.31 -24.33
C SER A 65 24.90 6.35 -22.79
N HIS A 66 23.76 5.91 -22.30
CA HIS A 66 23.63 5.56 -20.90
C HIS A 66 24.69 4.48 -20.64
N SER A 67 25.76 4.86 -19.95
CA SER A 67 26.65 3.90 -19.33
C SER A 67 25.76 3.08 -18.39
N THR A 68 25.55 1.81 -18.71
CA THR A 68 24.93 0.83 -17.82
C THR A 68 25.82 0.70 -16.60
N THR A 69 25.59 1.54 -15.61
CA THR A 69 26.16 1.37 -14.28
C THR A 69 25.52 0.11 -13.73
N THR A 70 26.28 -0.97 -13.68
CA THR A 70 25.85 -2.21 -13.04
C THR A 70 25.67 -1.94 -11.55
N THR A 71 24.46 -1.63 -11.17
CA THR A 71 24.10 -1.44 -9.75
C THR A 71 24.20 -2.80 -9.07
N ASN A 72 25.02 -2.92 -8.04
CA ASN A 72 25.19 -4.16 -7.30
C ASN A 72 24.66 -3.96 -5.87
N TRP A 73 23.50 -4.54 -5.59
CA TRP A 73 22.89 -4.50 -4.27
C TRP A 73 23.44 -5.63 -3.40
N LYS A 74 23.98 -5.27 -2.24
CA LYS A 74 24.56 -6.20 -1.28
C LYS A 74 23.85 -6.13 0.07
N LEU A 75 23.85 -7.25 0.77
CA LEU A 75 23.33 -7.35 2.12
C LEU A 75 24.22 -6.57 3.11
N LEU A 76 23.67 -5.53 3.73
CA LEU A 76 24.36 -4.72 4.72
C LEU A 76 24.16 -5.26 6.15
N ARG A 77 22.93 -5.58 6.49
CA ARG A 77 22.57 -6.03 7.86
C ARG A 77 21.45 -7.05 7.83
N VAL A 78 21.46 -7.92 8.84
CA VAL A 78 20.38 -8.87 9.12
C VAL A 78 19.92 -8.65 10.56
N ILE A 79 18.63 -8.43 10.74
CA ILE A 79 17.97 -8.42 12.05
C ILE A 79 17.33 -9.80 12.21
N ALA A 80 18.11 -10.75 12.73
CA ALA A 80 17.63 -12.12 12.95
C ALA A 80 16.64 -12.15 14.14
N GLY A 81 15.56 -12.92 14.01
CA GLY A 81 14.54 -13.03 15.05
C GLY A 81 13.78 -11.70 15.28
N ALA A 82 13.63 -10.88 14.23
CA ALA A 82 12.88 -9.63 14.31
C ALA A 82 11.46 -9.88 14.84
N HIS A 83 10.82 -10.96 14.39
CA HIS A 83 9.52 -11.44 14.87
C HIS A 83 9.62 -12.92 15.28
N THR A 84 8.65 -13.40 16.05
CA THR A 84 8.53 -14.86 16.35
C THR A 84 7.84 -15.62 15.23
N GLY A 85 7.29 -14.91 14.26
CA GLY A 85 6.65 -15.44 13.05
C GLY A 85 7.14 -14.72 11.80
N TRP A 86 6.55 -15.00 10.67
CA TRP A 86 6.88 -14.39 9.39
C TRP A 86 6.67 -12.87 9.42
N VAL A 87 7.55 -12.12 8.78
CA VAL A 87 7.38 -10.68 8.57
C VAL A 87 6.52 -10.47 7.34
N ARG A 88 5.29 -9.98 7.52
CA ARG A 88 4.28 -9.90 6.44
C ARG A 88 4.11 -8.52 5.86
N SER A 89 4.39 -7.49 6.64
CA SER A 89 4.21 -6.10 6.22
C SER A 89 5.37 -5.25 6.71
N LEU A 90 5.70 -4.26 5.92
CA LEU A 90 6.79 -3.33 6.19
C LEU A 90 6.44 -1.97 5.59
N THR A 91 6.78 -0.92 6.31
CA THR A 91 6.71 0.46 5.81
C THR A 91 7.85 1.27 6.40
N VAL A 92 8.45 2.13 5.59
CA VAL A 92 9.49 3.07 6.01
C VAL A 92 8.84 4.41 6.30
N ASP A 93 9.41 5.17 7.21
CA ASP A 93 8.96 6.52 7.54
C ASP A 93 8.98 7.43 6.29
N PRO A 94 7.84 7.96 5.87
CA PRO A 94 7.75 8.76 4.66
C PRO A 94 8.18 10.23 4.84
N VAL A 95 8.59 10.64 6.05
CA VAL A 95 8.91 12.04 6.37
C VAL A 95 10.35 12.22 6.80
N THR A 96 10.79 11.55 7.85
CA THR A 96 12.13 11.77 8.45
C THR A 96 13.15 10.73 8.01
N ASN A 97 12.74 9.60 7.44
CA ASN A 97 13.61 8.49 7.04
C ASN A 97 14.51 7.95 8.17
N GLN A 98 14.03 8.05 9.41
CA GLN A 98 14.83 7.65 10.58
C GLN A 98 14.45 6.27 11.12
N TRP A 99 13.26 5.79 10.81
CA TRP A 99 12.71 4.55 11.34
C TRP A 99 11.88 3.80 10.29
N PHE A 100 11.66 2.54 10.55
CA PHE A 100 10.74 1.72 9.78
C PHE A 100 9.91 0.84 10.72
N VAL A 101 8.79 0.36 10.24
CA VAL A 101 7.84 -0.46 10.99
C VAL A 101 7.65 -1.79 10.30
N THR A 102 7.58 -2.85 11.08
CA THR A 102 7.30 -4.21 10.59
C THR A 102 6.12 -4.81 11.32
N GLY A 103 5.29 -5.55 10.60
CA GLY A 103 4.20 -6.33 11.14
C GLY A 103 4.39 -7.82 10.85
N GLY A 104 4.19 -8.62 11.88
CA GLY A 104 4.42 -10.06 11.84
C GLY A 104 3.16 -10.90 11.97
N THR A 105 3.32 -12.19 11.71
CA THR A 105 2.27 -13.20 12.01
C THR A 105 2.10 -13.44 13.50
N ASP A 106 3.00 -12.91 14.32
CA ASP A 106 2.92 -12.92 15.79
C ASP A 106 1.95 -11.87 16.36
N ALA A 107 1.17 -11.21 15.49
CA ALA A 107 0.22 -10.15 15.82
C ALA A 107 0.87 -8.90 16.45
N THR A 108 2.19 -8.78 16.40
CA THR A 108 2.93 -7.63 16.91
C THR A 108 3.39 -6.71 15.78
N ILE A 109 3.47 -5.43 16.10
CA ILE A 109 4.05 -4.42 15.24
C ILE A 109 5.30 -3.90 15.96
N LYS A 110 6.43 -3.83 15.26
CA LYS A 110 7.70 -3.36 15.83
C LYS A 110 8.22 -2.17 15.06
N VAL A 111 8.65 -1.16 15.81
CA VAL A 111 9.27 0.06 15.28
C VAL A 111 10.78 -0.05 15.46
N TRP A 112 11.52 0.14 14.38
CA TRP A 112 12.96 -0.02 14.30
C TRP A 112 13.66 1.28 13.93
N ASP A 113 14.84 1.48 14.46
CA ASP A 113 15.74 2.54 14.02
C ASP A 113 16.44 2.12 12.72
N LEU A 114 16.34 2.93 11.68
CA LEU A 114 16.97 2.62 10.38
C LEU A 114 18.50 2.70 10.45
N ALA A 115 19.07 3.56 11.30
CA ALA A 115 20.51 3.73 11.43
C ALA A 115 21.16 2.58 12.23
N ASN A 116 20.59 2.25 13.38
CA ASN A 116 21.17 1.30 14.33
C ASN A 116 20.56 -0.10 14.24
N SER A 117 19.43 -0.23 13.53
CA SER A 117 18.63 -1.46 13.45
C SER A 117 18.18 -1.98 14.84
N SER A 118 18.03 -1.08 15.80
CA SER A 118 17.54 -1.40 17.14
C SER A 118 16.03 -1.25 17.23
N CYS A 119 15.37 -2.13 17.98
CA CYS A 119 13.94 -2.02 18.23
C CYS A 119 13.68 -0.85 19.19
N LYS A 120 12.90 0.15 18.73
CA LYS A 120 12.50 1.32 19.50
C LYS A 120 11.24 1.07 20.32
N ALA A 121 10.27 0.40 19.72
CA ALA A 121 8.98 0.14 20.37
C ALA A 121 8.34 -1.15 19.84
N ILE A 122 7.54 -1.77 20.67
CA ILE A 122 6.70 -2.93 20.32
C ILE A 122 5.26 -2.51 20.59
N ILE A 123 4.44 -2.56 19.56
CA ILE A 123 3.03 -2.23 19.62
C ILE A 123 2.23 -3.53 19.53
N THR A 124 1.39 -3.75 20.51
CA THR A 124 0.48 -4.89 20.61
C THR A 124 -0.95 -4.39 20.55
N GLY A 125 -1.87 -5.25 20.14
CA GLY A 125 -3.30 -4.89 20.07
C GLY A 125 -4.08 -5.74 19.07
N HIS A 126 -3.44 -6.29 18.05
CA HIS A 126 -4.05 -7.28 17.15
C HIS A 126 -4.02 -8.68 17.76
N ILE A 127 -4.96 -9.53 17.35
CA ILE A 127 -5.09 -10.92 17.81
C ILE A 127 -4.50 -11.88 16.77
N MET A 128 -4.47 -11.47 15.50
CA MET A 128 -3.97 -12.28 14.37
C MET A 128 -2.89 -11.53 13.60
N ALA A 129 -2.36 -12.18 12.56
CA ALA A 129 -1.29 -11.65 11.73
C ALA A 129 -1.57 -10.24 11.19
N VAL A 130 -0.58 -9.35 11.32
CA VAL A 130 -0.62 -8.00 10.73
C VAL A 130 -0.09 -8.07 9.30
N ARG A 131 -0.97 -7.84 8.32
CA ARG A 131 -0.63 -7.99 6.89
C ARG A 131 -0.48 -6.69 6.13
N ALA A 132 -1.00 -5.61 6.65
CA ALA A 132 -0.90 -4.30 6.03
C ALA A 132 -0.49 -3.25 7.05
N LEU A 133 0.43 -2.37 6.66
CA LEU A 133 0.91 -1.25 7.44
C LEU A 133 1.03 -0.03 6.53
N VAL A 134 0.52 1.10 6.98
CA VAL A 134 0.67 2.37 6.27
C VAL A 134 0.90 3.49 7.27
N VAL A 135 1.88 4.34 7.02
CA VAL A 135 2.20 5.52 7.83
C VAL A 135 1.68 6.77 7.16
N SER A 136 1.03 7.62 7.93
CA SER A 136 0.55 8.91 7.42
C SER A 136 1.70 9.90 7.25
N LYS A 137 1.69 10.62 6.10
CA LYS A 137 2.63 11.74 5.85
C LYS A 137 2.25 13.02 6.63
N LYS A 138 0.96 13.15 6.99
CA LYS A 138 0.41 14.37 7.62
C LYS A 138 0.45 14.34 9.14
N PHE A 139 0.27 13.17 9.73
CA PHE A 139 0.13 12.97 11.17
C PHE A 139 1.03 11.83 11.63
N PRO A 140 1.46 11.78 12.88
CA PRO A 140 2.28 10.70 13.42
C PRO A 140 1.45 9.43 13.67
N TYR A 141 0.59 9.07 12.72
CA TYR A 141 -0.30 7.93 12.81
C TYR A 141 0.18 6.77 11.96
N LEU A 142 0.15 5.60 12.58
CA LEU A 142 0.33 4.31 11.94
C LEU A 142 -1.02 3.60 11.84
N PHE A 143 -1.39 3.18 10.65
CA PHE A 143 -2.54 2.31 10.43
C PHE A 143 -2.07 0.89 10.19
N SER A 144 -2.74 -0.06 10.81
CA SER A 144 -2.47 -1.49 10.63
C SER A 144 -3.74 -2.25 10.32
N GLY A 145 -3.65 -3.17 9.38
CA GLY A 145 -4.71 -4.11 9.02
C GLY A 145 -4.27 -5.54 9.29
N SER A 146 -5.16 -6.30 9.89
CA SER A 146 -4.88 -7.65 10.33
C SER A 146 -5.90 -8.67 9.80
N GLU A 147 -5.53 -9.93 9.89
CA GLU A 147 -6.41 -11.06 9.61
C GLU A 147 -7.56 -11.17 10.63
N ASP A 148 -7.51 -10.44 11.77
CA ASP A 148 -8.61 -10.31 12.74
C ASP A 148 -9.78 -9.46 12.24
N LYS A 149 -9.70 -8.94 11.01
CA LYS A 149 -10.71 -8.12 10.31
C LYS A 149 -10.81 -6.68 10.83
N GLU A 150 -9.88 -6.26 11.68
CA GLU A 150 -9.84 -4.93 12.25
C GLU A 150 -8.76 -4.08 11.60
N VAL A 151 -9.03 -2.80 11.47
CA VAL A 151 -8.02 -1.79 11.19
C VAL A 151 -7.82 -0.97 12.44
N LYS A 152 -6.58 -0.84 12.87
CA LYS A 152 -6.22 -0.04 14.05
C LYS A 152 -5.36 1.14 13.66
N CYS A 153 -5.55 2.24 14.37
CA CYS A 153 -4.76 3.44 14.24
C CYS A 153 -3.99 3.67 15.54
N PHE A 154 -2.68 3.78 15.42
CA PHE A 154 -1.76 4.01 16.53
C PHE A 154 -1.07 5.37 16.40
N ASP A 155 -0.86 6.03 17.54
CA ASP A 155 -0.05 7.22 17.65
C ASP A 155 1.40 6.83 17.95
N LEU A 156 2.30 7.10 17.02
CA LEU A 156 3.72 6.74 17.17
C LEU A 156 4.44 7.58 18.20
N GLU A 157 4.00 8.82 18.48
CA GLU A 157 4.57 9.66 19.52
C GLU A 157 4.28 9.09 20.91
N ARG A 158 3.15 8.38 21.06
CA ARG A 158 2.72 7.74 22.31
C ARG A 158 3.14 6.27 22.41
N SER A 159 3.95 5.77 21.52
CA SER A 159 4.33 4.34 21.45
C SER A 159 4.94 3.80 22.76
N ASN A 160 5.53 4.65 23.58
CA ASN A 160 6.12 4.32 24.88
C ASN A 160 5.22 4.67 26.08
N SER A 161 3.97 5.10 25.87
CA SER A 161 3.09 5.50 26.97
C SER A 161 2.42 4.28 27.62
N VAL A 162 2.26 4.33 28.94
CA VAL A 162 1.60 3.29 29.76
C VAL A 162 0.11 3.14 29.40
N SER A 163 -0.51 4.19 28.86
CA SER A 163 -1.93 4.23 28.49
C SER A 163 -2.23 3.57 27.15
N GLY A 164 -1.22 3.04 26.45
CA GLY A 164 -1.37 2.47 25.10
C GLY A 164 -1.32 3.55 24.01
N CYS A 165 -0.95 3.13 22.82
CA CYS A 165 -0.83 3.99 21.66
C CYS A 165 -2.01 3.86 20.66
N GLU A 166 -2.94 2.91 20.91
CA GLU A 166 -4.14 2.75 20.07
C GLU A 166 -5.11 3.93 20.29
N ILE A 167 -5.42 4.64 19.20
CA ILE A 167 -6.33 5.78 19.23
C ILE A 167 -7.70 5.40 18.67
N ARG A 168 -7.70 4.61 17.59
CA ARG A 168 -8.91 4.32 16.82
C ARG A 168 -8.91 2.90 16.32
N ASN A 169 -10.10 2.34 16.24
CA ASN A 169 -10.38 1.04 15.65
C ASN A 169 -11.52 1.16 14.65
N TYR A 170 -11.38 0.53 13.47
CA TYR A 170 -12.36 0.55 12.41
C TYR A 170 -12.85 -0.87 12.18
N HIS A 171 -14.14 -1.07 12.38
CA HIS A 171 -14.83 -2.36 12.27
C HIS A 171 -15.75 -2.35 11.06
N GLY A 172 -15.82 -3.46 10.34
CA GLY A 172 -16.75 -3.63 9.22
C GLY A 172 -16.36 -4.72 8.24
N HIS A 173 -15.04 -4.99 8.06
CA HIS A 173 -14.60 -6.07 7.20
C HIS A 173 -15.13 -7.43 7.66
N LEU A 174 -15.60 -8.23 6.69
CA LEU A 174 -16.07 -9.60 6.93
C LEU A 174 -14.94 -10.63 6.84
N GLY A 175 -13.85 -10.29 6.18
CA GLY A 175 -12.64 -11.09 6.01
C GLY A 175 -11.40 -10.40 6.53
N GLY A 176 -10.26 -11.12 6.59
CA GLY A 176 -8.96 -10.56 6.95
C GLY A 176 -8.53 -9.48 5.96
N ILE A 177 -7.85 -8.45 6.46
CA ILE A 177 -7.36 -7.32 5.69
C ILE A 177 -5.95 -7.62 5.21
N TYR A 178 -5.71 -7.49 3.92
CA TYR A 178 -4.44 -7.84 3.28
C TYR A 178 -3.65 -6.62 2.79
N THR A 179 -4.35 -5.54 2.48
CA THR A 179 -3.74 -4.34 1.93
C THR A 179 -4.44 -3.08 2.40
N MET A 180 -3.69 -2.00 2.48
CA MET A 180 -4.19 -0.67 2.81
C MET A 180 -3.45 0.39 2.02
N ALA A 181 -4.13 1.49 1.73
CA ALA A 181 -3.55 2.68 1.14
C ALA A 181 -4.16 3.93 1.77
N LEU A 182 -3.35 4.98 1.93
CA LEU A 182 -3.81 6.29 2.36
C LEU A 182 -3.89 7.21 1.16
N HIS A 183 -4.96 7.98 1.06
CA HIS A 183 -5.03 9.01 0.04
C HIS A 183 -4.02 10.12 0.34
N PRO A 184 -3.22 10.57 -0.64
CA PRO A 184 -2.15 11.55 -0.40
C PRO A 184 -2.65 12.88 0.14
N GLN A 185 -3.80 13.37 -0.35
CA GLN A 185 -4.36 14.68 0.01
C GLN A 185 -5.57 14.60 0.94
N LEU A 186 -6.47 13.64 0.72
CA LEU A 186 -7.69 13.48 1.52
C LEU A 186 -7.41 12.67 2.78
N ASP A 187 -8.21 12.88 3.82
CA ASP A 187 -8.14 12.10 5.06
C ASP A 187 -8.95 10.79 4.90
N LEU A 188 -8.67 10.05 3.81
CA LEU A 188 -9.31 8.77 3.48
C LEU A 188 -8.31 7.63 3.59
N LEU A 189 -8.76 6.55 4.19
CA LEU A 189 -8.06 5.29 4.27
C LEU A 189 -8.81 4.25 3.44
N PHE A 190 -8.10 3.60 2.52
CA PHE A 190 -8.59 2.48 1.73
C PHE A 190 -8.10 1.17 2.31
N THR A 191 -8.98 0.19 2.42
CA THR A 191 -8.64 -1.14 2.93
C THR A 191 -9.26 -2.20 2.05
N GLY A 192 -8.51 -3.27 1.80
CA GLY A 192 -8.95 -4.39 1.00
C GLY A 192 -8.47 -5.71 1.57
N GLY A 193 -9.21 -6.76 1.34
CA GLY A 193 -8.85 -8.05 1.88
C GLY A 193 -9.66 -9.22 1.33
N ARG A 194 -9.84 -10.22 2.16
CA ARG A 194 -10.47 -11.50 1.82
C ARG A 194 -11.97 -11.40 1.52
N ASP A 195 -12.62 -10.32 1.90
CA ASP A 195 -14.04 -10.10 1.63
C ASP A 195 -14.34 -9.59 0.22
N GLN A 196 -13.32 -9.48 -0.66
CA GLN A 196 -13.43 -9.09 -2.06
C GLN A 196 -13.94 -7.66 -2.26
N THR A 197 -13.99 -6.87 -1.19
CA THR A 197 -14.46 -5.49 -1.21
C THR A 197 -13.36 -4.52 -0.81
N VAL A 198 -13.33 -3.35 -1.43
CA VAL A 198 -12.55 -2.23 -0.93
C VAL A 198 -13.46 -1.36 -0.08
N ARG A 199 -13.06 -1.09 1.16
CA ARG A 199 -13.76 -0.17 2.05
C ARG A 199 -13.00 1.13 2.17
N VAL A 200 -13.73 2.20 2.18
CA VAL A 200 -13.21 3.56 2.31
C VAL A 200 -13.65 4.14 3.63
N TRP A 201 -12.67 4.59 4.42
CA TRP A 201 -12.89 5.10 5.77
C TRP A 201 -12.49 6.56 5.84
N ASP A 202 -13.29 7.36 6.52
CA ASP A 202 -12.90 8.70 6.93
C ASP A 202 -12.09 8.60 8.24
N ILE A 203 -10.83 9.02 8.16
CA ILE A 203 -9.91 8.95 9.29
C ILE A 203 -10.40 9.78 10.48
N ARG A 204 -11.08 10.89 10.25
CA ARG A 204 -11.54 11.80 11.30
C ARG A 204 -12.77 11.28 12.01
N SER A 205 -13.79 10.88 11.25
CA SER A 205 -15.08 10.45 11.81
C SER A 205 -15.12 8.98 12.22
N ARG A 206 -14.13 8.18 11.82
CA ARG A 206 -14.07 6.71 12.00
C ARG A 206 -15.21 5.97 11.30
N ALA A 207 -15.93 6.65 10.43
CA ALA A 207 -17.05 6.07 9.72
C ALA A 207 -16.59 5.44 8.41
N GLU A 208 -17.23 4.35 8.04
CA GLU A 208 -17.16 3.85 6.68
C GLU A 208 -17.91 4.83 5.77
N VAL A 209 -17.22 5.34 4.76
CA VAL A 209 -17.80 6.27 3.78
C VAL A 209 -18.50 5.50 2.67
N MET A 210 -17.85 4.45 2.17
CA MET A 210 -18.38 3.62 1.10
C MET A 210 -17.72 2.26 1.05
N THR A 211 -18.38 1.31 0.37
CA THR A 211 -17.87 0.00 0.01
C THR A 211 -17.88 -0.16 -1.51
N LEU A 212 -16.70 -0.39 -2.10
CA LEU A 212 -16.55 -0.64 -3.52
C LEU A 212 -16.57 -2.15 -3.77
N THR A 213 -17.54 -2.61 -4.54
CA THR A 213 -17.75 -4.02 -4.84
C THR A 213 -17.55 -4.29 -6.33
N GLY A 214 -17.01 -5.46 -6.67
CA GLY A 214 -16.82 -5.84 -8.07
C GLY A 214 -15.78 -6.92 -8.30
N HIS A 215 -14.74 -7.00 -7.49
CA HIS A 215 -13.78 -8.12 -7.54
C HIS A 215 -14.45 -9.45 -7.20
N LYS A 216 -13.94 -10.52 -7.78
CA LYS A 216 -14.45 -11.89 -7.61
C LYS A 216 -13.62 -12.73 -6.66
N SER A 217 -12.48 -12.21 -6.22
CA SER A 217 -11.56 -12.88 -5.29
C SER A 217 -10.91 -11.86 -4.36
N ASP A 218 -10.03 -12.33 -3.50
CA ASP A 218 -9.33 -11.53 -2.49
C ASP A 218 -8.58 -10.36 -3.12
N ILE A 219 -8.62 -9.21 -2.47
CA ILE A 219 -7.86 -8.04 -2.86
C ILE A 219 -6.46 -8.15 -2.30
N SER A 220 -5.46 -8.07 -3.17
CA SER A 220 -4.05 -8.30 -2.82
C SER A 220 -3.28 -7.02 -2.60
N SER A 221 -3.52 -5.98 -3.41
CA SER A 221 -2.83 -4.69 -3.30
C SER A 221 -3.73 -3.52 -3.66
N LEU A 222 -3.46 -2.37 -3.06
CA LEU A 222 -4.15 -1.10 -3.28
C LEU A 222 -3.13 0.01 -3.50
N ILE A 223 -3.41 0.90 -4.43
CA ILE A 223 -2.67 2.14 -4.68
C ILE A 223 -3.67 3.29 -4.66
N ALA A 224 -3.33 4.37 -3.96
CA ALA A 224 -4.14 5.58 -3.89
C ALA A 224 -3.39 6.72 -4.58
N SER A 225 -3.99 7.32 -5.59
CA SER A 225 -3.43 8.41 -6.39
C SER A 225 -4.15 9.73 -6.12
N GLU A 226 -3.48 10.84 -6.43
CA GLU A 226 -4.07 12.18 -6.39
C GLU A 226 -4.93 12.47 -7.62
N VAL A 227 -4.63 11.82 -8.74
CA VAL A 227 -5.30 12.01 -10.04
C VAL A 227 -6.43 11.01 -10.19
N ASP A 228 -7.54 11.43 -10.80
CA ASP A 228 -8.65 10.52 -11.12
C ASP A 228 -8.25 9.51 -12.24
N PRO A 229 -8.57 8.23 -12.11
CA PRO A 229 -9.23 7.54 -11.01
C PRO A 229 -8.33 7.42 -9.76
N GLN A 230 -8.84 7.78 -8.59
CA GLN A 230 -8.02 7.98 -7.38
C GLN A 230 -7.63 6.70 -6.66
N LEU A 231 -8.17 5.57 -7.06
CA LEU A 231 -7.90 4.29 -6.43
C LEU A 231 -7.71 3.18 -7.47
N ILE A 232 -6.65 2.41 -7.29
CA ILE A 232 -6.33 1.22 -8.07
C ILE A 232 -6.34 0.02 -7.13
N SER A 233 -7.03 -1.04 -7.51
CA SER A 233 -7.04 -2.30 -6.75
C SER A 233 -6.66 -3.47 -7.63
N SER A 234 -5.85 -4.38 -7.10
CA SER A 234 -5.59 -5.68 -7.72
C SER A 234 -6.19 -6.81 -6.90
N SER A 235 -6.52 -7.87 -7.57
CA SER A 235 -7.12 -9.04 -6.95
C SER A 235 -6.49 -10.35 -7.42
N MET A 236 -6.70 -11.38 -6.63
CA MET A 236 -6.35 -12.75 -6.99
C MET A 236 -7.21 -13.31 -8.12
N ASP A 237 -8.23 -12.56 -8.60
CA ASP A 237 -8.99 -12.89 -9.81
C ASP A 237 -8.24 -12.59 -11.12
N GLY A 238 -7.01 -12.03 -11.05
CA GLY A 238 -6.19 -11.65 -12.20
C GLY A 238 -6.59 -10.33 -12.83
N THR A 239 -7.48 -9.56 -12.20
CA THR A 239 -7.90 -8.25 -12.70
C THR A 239 -7.38 -7.11 -11.85
N ILE A 240 -7.12 -5.98 -12.50
CA ILE A 240 -6.85 -4.69 -11.85
C ILE A 240 -8.04 -3.79 -12.17
N ARG A 241 -8.55 -3.10 -11.16
CA ARG A 241 -9.66 -2.16 -11.30
C ARG A 241 -9.25 -0.77 -10.89
N LEU A 242 -9.58 0.19 -11.74
CA LEU A 242 -9.46 1.60 -11.49
C LEU A 242 -10.83 2.14 -11.08
N TRP A 243 -10.89 2.84 -9.95
CA TRP A 243 -12.16 3.26 -9.35
C TRP A 243 -12.27 4.77 -9.34
N ASP A 244 -13.39 5.25 -9.83
CA ASP A 244 -13.83 6.62 -9.58
C ASP A 244 -14.54 6.65 -8.22
N ILE A 245 -13.91 7.28 -7.24
CA ILE A 245 -14.42 7.36 -5.87
C ILE A 245 -15.69 8.20 -5.83
N ARG A 246 -15.81 9.25 -6.67
CA ARG A 246 -16.97 10.13 -6.72
C ARG A 246 -18.21 9.41 -7.21
N LYS A 247 -18.06 8.60 -8.26
CA LYS A 247 -19.16 7.81 -8.84
C LYS A 247 -19.37 6.47 -8.14
N GLN A 248 -18.42 6.05 -7.30
CA GLN A 248 -18.44 4.74 -6.62
C GLN A 248 -18.49 3.56 -7.60
N THR A 249 -17.95 3.74 -8.78
CA THR A 249 -17.98 2.74 -9.86
C THR A 249 -16.58 2.44 -10.35
N THR A 250 -16.42 1.24 -10.92
CA THR A 250 -15.21 0.89 -11.66
C THR A 250 -15.22 1.65 -12.99
N GLU A 251 -14.21 2.46 -13.22
CA GLU A 251 -14.04 3.18 -14.48
C GLU A 251 -13.41 2.26 -15.53
N LEU A 252 -12.35 1.55 -15.17
CA LEU A 252 -11.65 0.65 -16.07
C LEU A 252 -11.30 -0.66 -15.36
N THR A 253 -11.34 -1.77 -16.11
CA THR A 253 -10.89 -3.10 -15.64
C THR A 253 -9.84 -3.66 -16.58
N LEU A 254 -8.65 -3.90 -16.08
CA LEU A 254 -7.53 -4.47 -16.83
C LEU A 254 -7.49 -5.99 -16.60
N THR A 255 -7.50 -6.76 -17.70
CA THR A 255 -7.61 -8.24 -17.68
C THR A 255 -6.44 -8.95 -18.36
N HIS A 256 -5.30 -8.29 -18.48
CA HIS A 256 -4.14 -8.82 -19.21
C HIS A 256 -3.36 -9.89 -18.43
N HIS A 257 -3.53 -9.98 -17.11
CA HIS A 257 -2.95 -11.03 -16.31
C HIS A 257 -3.79 -12.31 -16.38
N SER A 258 -3.12 -13.44 -16.62
CA SER A 258 -3.78 -14.76 -16.67
C SER A 258 -3.81 -15.46 -15.30
N LYS A 259 -3.04 -14.96 -14.34
CA LYS A 259 -2.89 -15.51 -13.00
C LYS A 259 -3.20 -14.46 -11.94
N SER A 260 -3.26 -14.90 -10.68
CA SER A 260 -3.53 -14.03 -9.54
C SER A 260 -2.45 -12.95 -9.39
N ILE A 261 -2.86 -11.70 -9.25
CA ILE A 261 -1.96 -10.59 -8.99
C ILE A 261 -1.73 -10.53 -7.49
N ARG A 262 -0.47 -10.39 -7.08
CA ARG A 262 -0.10 -10.40 -5.66
C ARG A 262 0.40 -9.06 -5.16
N SER A 263 1.09 -8.31 -5.99
CA SER A 263 1.69 -7.03 -5.61
C SER A 263 1.49 -6.01 -6.72
N MET A 264 1.32 -4.75 -6.32
CA MET A 264 1.40 -3.59 -7.20
C MET A 264 2.24 -2.52 -6.52
N VAL A 265 2.88 -1.71 -7.33
CA VAL A 265 3.66 -0.55 -6.89
C VAL A 265 3.48 0.60 -7.86
N GLU A 266 3.30 1.81 -7.32
CA GLU A 266 3.23 3.06 -8.08
C GLU A 266 4.62 3.68 -8.17
N HIS A 267 4.93 4.29 -9.33
CA HIS A 267 6.13 5.09 -9.46
C HIS A 267 5.89 6.49 -8.87
N PRO A 268 6.71 6.95 -7.91
CA PRO A 268 6.40 8.18 -7.17
C PRO A 268 6.54 9.47 -8.00
N ALA A 269 7.26 9.43 -9.13
CA ALA A 269 7.49 10.61 -9.99
C ALA A 269 6.79 10.53 -11.36
N GLU A 270 6.50 9.33 -11.84
CA GLU A 270 5.85 9.11 -13.12
C GLU A 270 4.43 8.61 -12.92
N SER A 271 3.51 8.98 -13.81
CA SER A 271 2.14 8.48 -13.79
C SER A 271 2.07 7.05 -14.34
N THR A 272 2.79 6.12 -13.70
CA THR A 272 2.87 4.72 -14.08
C THR A 272 2.85 3.82 -12.85
N PHE A 273 2.39 2.60 -13.01
CA PHE A 273 2.46 1.59 -11.96
C PHE A 273 2.81 0.23 -12.53
N CYS A 274 3.40 -0.62 -11.69
CA CYS A 274 3.71 -2.00 -12.04
C CYS A 274 2.83 -2.96 -11.26
N SER A 275 2.50 -4.09 -11.90
CA SER A 275 1.76 -5.20 -11.29
C SER A 275 2.50 -6.51 -11.49
N GLY A 276 2.61 -7.33 -10.43
CA GLY A 276 3.25 -8.63 -10.43
C GLY A 276 2.27 -9.77 -10.18
N ASP A 277 2.35 -10.82 -10.99
CA ASP A 277 1.48 -11.98 -10.87
C ASP A 277 2.18 -13.20 -10.25
N SER A 278 1.39 -14.24 -9.99
CA SER A 278 1.89 -15.49 -9.41
C SER A 278 2.64 -16.39 -10.39
N SER A 279 2.79 -16.00 -11.66
CA SER A 279 3.61 -16.68 -12.66
C SER A 279 4.96 -16.01 -12.92
N GLY A 280 5.28 -14.94 -12.17
CA GLY A 280 6.52 -14.21 -12.33
C GLY A 280 6.50 -13.12 -13.41
N ASN A 281 5.33 -12.83 -14.00
CA ASN A 281 5.23 -11.76 -14.99
C ASN A 281 4.99 -10.43 -14.31
N ILE A 282 5.78 -9.44 -14.67
CA ILE A 282 5.60 -8.06 -14.24
C ILE A 282 5.17 -7.24 -15.44
N LYS A 283 4.14 -6.41 -15.26
CA LYS A 283 3.58 -5.54 -16.29
C LYS A 283 3.57 -4.11 -15.80
N GLN A 284 4.00 -3.20 -16.69
CA GLN A 284 4.00 -1.76 -16.44
C GLN A 284 2.83 -1.11 -17.18
N TRP A 285 2.13 -0.22 -16.50
CA TRP A 285 0.91 0.41 -16.96
C TRP A 285 1.02 1.91 -16.92
N LEU A 286 0.46 2.56 -17.93
CA LEU A 286 0.27 4.00 -17.93
C LEU A 286 -1.00 4.37 -17.17
N PHE A 287 -0.89 5.29 -16.25
CA PHE A 287 -2.00 5.84 -15.48
C PHE A 287 -2.36 7.25 -16.00
N PRO A 288 -3.64 7.64 -16.16
CA PRO A 288 -4.86 6.91 -15.81
C PRO A 288 -5.42 6.01 -16.93
N GLN A 289 -4.84 6.00 -18.12
CA GLN A 289 -5.40 5.35 -19.33
C GLN A 289 -5.47 3.82 -19.21
N GLY A 290 -4.59 3.21 -18.37
CA GLY A 290 -4.52 1.77 -18.22
C GLY A 290 -3.90 1.05 -19.43
N GLU A 291 -3.09 1.74 -20.21
CA GLU A 291 -2.36 1.15 -21.34
C GLU A 291 -1.15 0.37 -20.84
N LEU A 292 -0.92 -0.80 -21.44
CA LEU A 292 0.26 -1.61 -21.15
C LEU A 292 1.47 -0.99 -21.87
N LEU A 293 2.49 -0.61 -21.10
CA LEU A 293 3.74 -0.03 -21.64
C LEU A 293 4.78 -1.11 -21.90
N ASN A 294 5.14 -1.85 -20.87
CA ASN A 294 6.20 -2.85 -20.91
C ASN A 294 5.81 -4.14 -20.16
N GLU A 295 6.45 -5.24 -20.58
CA GLU A 295 6.43 -6.50 -19.85
C GLU A 295 7.88 -6.84 -19.45
N PHE A 296 8.12 -7.06 -18.16
CA PHE A 296 9.41 -7.44 -17.65
C PHE A 296 9.55 -8.96 -17.66
N ASN A 297 10.63 -9.44 -18.23
CA ASN A 297 10.89 -10.87 -18.28
C ASN A 297 11.75 -11.30 -17.09
N SER A 298 11.14 -11.96 -16.12
CA SER A 298 11.83 -12.59 -15.00
C SER A 298 12.63 -13.81 -15.49
N THR A 299 13.77 -14.07 -14.87
CA THR A 299 14.59 -15.26 -15.16
C THR A 299 13.90 -16.54 -14.73
N ASP A 300 13.26 -16.51 -13.59
CA ASP A 300 12.53 -17.64 -13.00
C ASP A 300 11.05 -17.29 -12.84
N LYS A 301 10.17 -18.18 -13.31
CA LYS A 301 8.72 -18.01 -13.22
C LYS A 301 8.20 -18.39 -11.84
N ASN A 302 8.59 -17.63 -10.82
CA ASN A 302 8.15 -17.83 -9.43
C ASN A 302 7.11 -16.79 -9.01
N ILE A 303 6.44 -17.04 -7.90
CA ILE A 303 5.42 -16.17 -7.36
C ILE A 303 6.06 -14.87 -6.87
N ILE A 304 5.61 -13.72 -7.40
CA ILE A 304 5.99 -12.40 -6.94
C ILE A 304 5.14 -12.04 -5.73
N ASN A 305 5.75 -11.89 -4.56
CA ASN A 305 5.04 -11.52 -3.34
C ASN A 305 5.06 -10.02 -3.08
N THR A 306 6.14 -9.34 -3.46
CA THR A 306 6.33 -7.92 -3.20
C THR A 306 7.12 -7.24 -4.31
N MET A 307 6.80 -5.97 -4.52
CA MET A 307 7.55 -5.09 -5.42
C MET A 307 7.77 -3.73 -4.75
N ALA A 308 8.87 -3.09 -5.09
CA ALA A 308 9.17 -1.73 -4.63
C ALA A 308 9.92 -0.98 -5.75
N VAL A 309 9.67 0.32 -5.89
CA VAL A 309 10.33 1.18 -6.87
C VAL A 309 11.27 2.14 -6.15
N ASN A 310 12.48 2.23 -6.65
CA ASN A 310 13.44 3.24 -6.23
C ASN A 310 13.31 4.47 -7.14
N HIS A 311 12.91 5.58 -6.56
CA HIS A 311 12.70 6.84 -7.29
C HIS A 311 13.99 7.56 -7.69
N THR A 312 15.13 7.24 -7.09
CA THR A 312 16.41 7.90 -7.37
C THR A 312 17.10 7.33 -8.60
N ASN A 313 17.10 6.00 -8.73
CA ASN A 313 17.80 5.28 -9.79
C ASN A 313 16.83 4.63 -10.79
N ASN A 314 15.52 4.86 -10.67
CA ASN A 314 14.48 4.23 -11.48
C ASN A 314 14.59 2.70 -11.54
N ASN A 315 14.93 2.07 -10.40
CA ASN A 315 15.04 0.61 -10.30
C ASN A 315 13.77 0.01 -9.71
N LEU A 316 13.28 -1.06 -10.33
CA LEU A 316 12.19 -1.87 -9.82
C LEU A 316 12.75 -3.12 -9.14
N PHE A 317 12.46 -3.28 -7.87
CA PHE A 317 12.74 -4.49 -7.10
C PHE A 317 11.53 -5.42 -7.14
N ALA A 318 11.77 -6.71 -7.38
CA ALA A 318 10.78 -7.78 -7.27
C ALA A 318 11.30 -8.87 -6.33
N GLY A 319 10.52 -9.20 -5.31
CA GLY A 319 10.81 -10.24 -4.33
C GLY A 319 9.91 -11.46 -4.51
N TYR A 320 10.53 -12.65 -4.56
CA TYR A 320 9.88 -13.90 -4.88
C TYR A 320 9.72 -14.82 -3.66
N ASP A 321 8.82 -15.79 -3.82
CA ASP A 321 8.49 -16.77 -2.78
C ASP A 321 9.62 -17.78 -2.50
N ASN A 322 10.54 -18.00 -3.44
CA ASN A 322 11.71 -18.86 -3.29
C ASN A 322 12.93 -18.17 -2.63
N GLY A 323 12.78 -16.93 -2.18
CA GLY A 323 13.85 -16.10 -1.63
C GLY A 323 14.77 -15.47 -2.68
N GLN A 324 14.46 -15.60 -3.95
CA GLN A 324 15.13 -14.87 -5.02
C GLN A 324 14.60 -13.44 -5.05
N PHE A 325 15.43 -12.52 -5.48
CA PHE A 325 15.01 -11.18 -5.85
C PHE A 325 15.69 -10.75 -7.13
N GLU A 326 14.99 -9.92 -7.86
CA GLU A 326 15.44 -9.35 -9.12
C GLU A 326 15.29 -7.84 -9.09
N ILE A 327 16.23 -7.16 -9.71
CA ILE A 327 16.22 -5.72 -9.88
C ILE A 327 16.23 -5.43 -11.36
N PHE A 328 15.24 -4.69 -11.81
CA PHE A 328 15.06 -4.28 -13.18
C PHE A 328 15.25 -2.77 -13.31
N ASP A 329 15.73 -2.34 -14.47
CA ASP A 329 15.58 -0.95 -14.87
C ASP A 329 14.11 -0.67 -15.21
N TYR A 330 13.52 0.31 -14.55
CA TYR A 330 12.09 0.63 -14.69
C TYR A 330 11.72 1.13 -16.09
N VAL A 331 12.64 1.77 -16.80
CA VAL A 331 12.40 2.38 -18.11
C VAL A 331 12.62 1.38 -19.24
N SER A 332 13.76 0.70 -19.24
CA SER A 332 14.10 -0.26 -20.31
C SER A 332 13.46 -1.63 -20.12
N GLY A 333 13.11 -1.98 -18.88
CA GLY A 333 12.65 -3.33 -18.54
C GLY A 333 13.75 -4.38 -18.49
N GLU A 334 15.02 -3.98 -18.58
CA GLU A 334 16.15 -4.89 -18.54
C GLU A 334 16.45 -5.36 -17.12
N LEU A 335 16.85 -6.63 -16.98
CA LEU A 335 17.28 -7.20 -15.72
C LEU A 335 18.69 -6.71 -15.39
N LEU A 336 18.84 -5.97 -14.30
CA LEU A 336 20.12 -5.47 -13.81
C LEU A 336 20.82 -6.47 -12.90
N GLN A 337 20.08 -7.07 -11.97
CA GLN A 337 20.62 -8.01 -10.99
C GLN A 337 19.60 -9.09 -10.65
N SER A 338 20.07 -10.34 -10.55
CA SER A 338 19.32 -11.46 -9.95
C SER A 338 20.15 -12.07 -8.85
N SER A 339 19.59 -12.19 -7.66
CA SER A 339 20.27 -12.73 -6.48
C SER A 339 19.29 -13.48 -5.58
N LYS A 340 19.83 -14.28 -4.65
CA LYS A 340 19.02 -15.03 -3.70
C LYS A 340 19.41 -14.65 -2.28
N THR A 341 18.41 -14.52 -1.40
CA THR A 341 18.64 -14.25 0.02
C THR A 341 19.22 -15.48 0.70
N ILE A 342 20.05 -15.25 1.71
CA ILE A 342 20.63 -16.31 2.56
C ILE A 342 19.70 -16.45 3.77
N PRO A 343 19.11 -17.66 4.02
CA PRO A 343 18.27 -17.89 5.19
C PRO A 343 19.02 -17.62 6.49
N SER A 344 18.30 -17.14 7.50
CA SER A 344 18.84 -17.00 8.85
C SER A 344 19.19 -18.36 9.45
N PRO A 345 20.17 -18.44 10.37
CA PRO A 345 20.53 -19.69 11.05
C PRO A 345 19.31 -20.34 11.71
N GLY A 346 19.01 -21.57 11.33
CA GLY A 346 17.86 -22.32 11.84
C GLY A 346 16.66 -22.39 10.90
N SER A 347 16.62 -21.63 9.82
CA SER A 347 15.63 -21.71 8.76
C SER A 347 16.20 -22.42 7.52
N THR A 348 15.37 -23.20 6.85
CA THR A 348 15.77 -23.89 5.61
C THR A 348 15.45 -23.07 4.36
N GLU A 349 14.44 -22.23 4.43
CA GLU A 349 13.93 -21.42 3.32
C GLU A 349 13.72 -19.98 3.76
N SER A 350 13.82 -19.07 2.82
CA SER A 350 13.58 -17.64 3.02
C SER A 350 12.77 -17.11 1.85
N SER A 351 11.47 -16.88 2.07
CA SER A 351 10.59 -16.19 1.11
C SER A 351 10.54 -14.71 1.44
N ILE A 352 10.60 -13.84 0.43
CA ILE A 352 10.45 -12.40 0.63
C ILE A 352 8.96 -12.06 0.57
N PHE A 353 8.41 -11.46 1.63
CA PHE A 353 6.99 -11.12 1.72
C PHE A 353 6.68 -9.64 1.58
N CYS A 354 7.58 -8.80 2.03
CA CYS A 354 7.42 -7.36 1.96
C CYS A 354 8.75 -6.68 1.71
N SER A 355 8.72 -5.55 1.02
CA SER A 355 9.88 -4.74 0.69
C SER A 355 9.51 -3.27 0.63
N SER A 356 10.46 -2.40 0.96
CA SER A 356 10.32 -0.96 0.79
C SER A 356 11.70 -0.32 0.67
N PHE A 357 11.83 0.64 -0.24
CA PHE A 357 12.99 1.52 -0.29
C PHE A 357 12.87 2.61 0.77
N ASP A 358 13.98 3.12 1.21
CA ASP A 358 14.03 4.33 2.01
C ASP A 358 13.87 5.59 1.12
N LEU A 359 13.63 6.75 1.74
CA LEU A 359 13.47 8.01 1.00
C LEU A 359 14.75 8.45 0.27
N SER A 360 15.91 7.97 0.67
CA SER A 360 17.17 8.28 -0.02
C SER A 360 17.42 7.42 -1.25
N GLY A 361 16.68 6.30 -1.39
CA GLY A 361 16.91 5.30 -2.43
C GLY A 361 18.19 4.47 -2.25
N LEU A 362 18.98 4.71 -1.19
CA LEU A 362 20.23 4.03 -0.93
C LEU A 362 20.08 2.70 -0.18
N ARG A 363 18.92 2.48 0.44
CA ARG A 363 18.65 1.28 1.24
C ARG A 363 17.33 0.66 0.83
N LEU A 364 17.35 -0.65 0.74
CA LEU A 364 16.17 -1.48 0.59
C LEU A 364 16.01 -2.32 1.86
N VAL A 365 14.81 -2.34 2.42
CA VAL A 365 14.47 -3.18 3.57
C VAL A 365 13.53 -4.27 3.11
N THR A 366 13.85 -5.52 3.43
CA THR A 366 13.01 -6.69 3.10
C THR A 366 12.61 -7.43 4.36
N GLY A 367 11.37 -7.91 4.40
CA GLY A 367 10.88 -8.78 5.46
C GLY A 367 10.61 -10.18 4.91
N GLU A 368 11.10 -11.18 5.62
CA GLU A 368 11.18 -12.54 5.12
C GLU A 368 10.46 -13.58 6.01
N SER A 369 10.30 -14.79 5.46
CA SER A 369 9.67 -15.92 6.16
C SER A 369 10.56 -16.52 7.26
N ASP A 370 11.86 -16.26 7.23
CA ASP A 370 12.83 -16.74 8.21
C ASP A 370 12.85 -15.91 9.51
N HIS A 371 11.79 -15.14 9.77
CA HIS A 371 11.62 -14.27 10.94
C HIS A 371 12.60 -13.09 11.00
N SER A 372 13.32 -12.83 9.91
CA SER A 372 14.32 -11.78 9.83
C SER A 372 13.85 -10.60 8.98
N VAL A 373 14.47 -9.46 9.26
CA VAL A 373 14.42 -8.29 8.40
C VAL A 373 15.84 -8.05 7.89
N LYS A 374 15.97 -7.86 6.59
CA LYS A 374 17.26 -7.63 5.93
C LYS A 374 17.32 -6.24 5.33
N ILE A 375 18.47 -5.61 5.49
CA ILE A 375 18.74 -4.28 4.96
C ILE A 375 19.83 -4.42 3.90
N TRP A 376 19.51 -4.00 2.69
CA TRP A 376 20.37 -4.03 1.51
C TRP A 376 20.82 -2.62 1.17
N GLY A 377 21.98 -2.49 0.59
CA GLY A 377 22.49 -1.22 0.10
C GLY A 377 23.18 -1.36 -1.23
N GLU A 378 23.16 -0.29 -1.99
CA GLU A 378 23.83 -0.19 -3.26
C GLU A 378 25.33 0.00 -3.05
N GLU A 379 26.16 -0.82 -3.71
CA GLU A 379 27.60 -0.64 -3.75
C GLU A 379 27.92 0.31 -4.90
N THR A 380 28.24 1.56 -4.58
CA THR A 380 28.81 2.49 -5.55
C THR A 380 30.25 2.04 -5.84
N GLN A 381 30.51 1.60 -7.08
CA GLN A 381 31.86 1.31 -7.55
C GLN A 381 32.66 2.59 -7.72
#